data_310f8fa00be7b8ee70d376a82ade4ddd
#
_entry.id   310f8fa00be7b8ee70d376a82ade4ddd
#
_cell.length_a   1.000
_cell.length_b   1.000
_cell.length_c   1.000
_cell.angle_alpha   90.00
_cell.angle_beta   90.00
_cell.angle_gamma   90.00
#
_symmetry.space_group_name_H-M   'P 1'
#
loop_
_entity.id
_entity.type
_entity.pdbx_description
1 polymer ?
#
loop_
_entity_poly.entity_id
_entity_poly.type
_entity_poly.pdbx_seq_one_letter_code
_entity_poly.pdbx_strand_id
1 'polypeptide(L)'
;MKRVLMLSTVASLQDQFNMANIRMLRNLHCDVHVACNFVQGNNTSPQRIAVFQNELAALGVTCHQIDFARSPFHLLQNHRAYQQLKAVLRADAFDCIHCHTPVGGIYGRQAAAAFQIPVIYTAHGFHFFQGAPLWNWLLFYPVEKYYARKTDVLITINSEDYDRAVRKMHAKQVVRIPGVGLKPGKYRFASRSREEVREALDLPLDAILLISVGELNRNKNHRVIIQAMARLPQLPLYYILCGKGKEAEFLQELAQSLHLSNRVRILGYRQDVCDLLHASDIFCFPSKREGLGM
;
A
#
# COMPACT_ATOMS: atom_id res chain seq x y z
N MET A 1 -14.92 7.40 26.94
CA MET A 1 -13.87 7.39 25.88
C MET A 1 -14.37 6.52 24.74
N LYS A 2 -14.34 7.02 23.49
CA LYS A 2 -14.80 6.22 22.34
C LYS A 2 -13.75 5.18 21.96
N ARG A 3 -14.20 3.95 21.67
CA ARG A 3 -13.33 2.85 21.27
C ARG A 3 -13.42 2.60 19.76
N VAL A 4 -12.27 2.62 19.07
CA VAL A 4 -12.18 2.49 17.63
C VAL A 4 -11.32 1.30 17.25
N LEU A 5 -11.85 0.40 16.39
CA LEU A 5 -11.11 -0.72 15.80
C LEU A 5 -10.59 -0.35 14.42
N MET A 6 -9.26 -0.24 14.28
CA MET A 6 -8.57 -0.11 13.00
C MET A 6 -8.31 -1.50 12.43
N LEU A 7 -9.02 -1.86 11.37
CA LEU A 7 -9.00 -3.20 10.77
C LEU A 7 -8.34 -3.22 9.40
N SER A 8 -7.38 -4.11 9.21
CA SER A 8 -6.80 -4.39 7.88
C SER A 8 -6.45 -5.87 7.72
N THR A 9 -6.13 -6.28 6.50
CA THR A 9 -5.71 -7.66 6.25
C THR A 9 -4.35 -7.96 6.87
N VAL A 10 -3.39 -7.02 6.78
CA VAL A 10 -1.99 -7.19 7.20
C VAL A 10 -1.49 -5.98 7.99
N ALA A 11 -0.55 -6.24 8.90
CA ALA A 11 0.03 -5.20 9.76
C ALA A 11 0.87 -4.17 8.98
N SER A 12 1.55 -4.58 7.92
CA SER A 12 2.35 -3.67 7.10
C SER A 12 1.54 -2.53 6.47
N LEU A 13 0.23 -2.69 6.25
CA LEU A 13 -0.64 -1.62 5.79
C LEU A 13 -0.88 -0.59 6.90
N GLN A 14 -1.12 -1.05 8.13
CA GLN A 14 -1.31 -0.16 9.28
C GLN A 14 -0.03 0.64 9.56
N ASP A 15 1.13 -0.04 9.53
CA ASP A 15 2.45 0.58 9.72
C ASP A 15 2.73 1.67 8.67
N GLN A 16 2.53 1.36 7.40
CA GLN A 16 2.91 2.27 6.31
C GLN A 16 1.93 3.43 6.11
N PHE A 17 0.63 3.22 6.34
CA PHE A 17 -0.40 4.17 5.91
C PHE A 17 -1.27 4.71 7.04
N ASN A 18 -1.36 4.04 8.20
CA ASN A 18 -2.32 4.42 9.23
C ASN A 18 -1.73 4.93 10.54
N MET A 19 -0.40 4.94 10.70
CA MET A 19 0.22 5.46 11.95
C MET A 19 -0.18 6.91 12.26
N ALA A 20 -0.37 7.75 11.24
CA ALA A 20 -0.84 9.12 11.43
C ALA A 20 -2.28 9.15 11.96
N ASN A 21 -3.15 8.31 11.40
CA ASN A 21 -4.56 8.18 11.83
C ASN A 21 -4.65 7.62 13.25
N ILE A 22 -3.85 6.62 13.60
CA ILE A 22 -3.78 6.02 14.93
C ILE A 22 -3.37 7.08 15.96
N ARG A 23 -2.31 7.84 15.69
CA ARG A 23 -1.87 8.95 16.57
C ARG A 23 -2.93 10.04 16.69
N MET A 24 -3.58 10.41 15.61
CA MET A 24 -4.68 11.38 15.62
C MET A 24 -5.83 10.89 16.53
N LEU A 25 -6.26 9.64 16.40
CA LEU A 25 -7.31 9.07 17.26
C LEU A 25 -6.90 9.04 18.72
N ARG A 26 -5.64 8.70 19.02
CA ARG A 26 -5.11 8.75 20.41
C ARG A 26 -5.11 10.18 20.96
N ASN A 27 -4.72 11.18 20.15
CA ASN A 27 -4.77 12.60 20.53
C ASN A 27 -6.21 13.10 20.75
N LEU A 28 -7.19 12.49 20.08
CA LEU A 28 -8.62 12.73 20.32
C LEU A 28 -9.16 11.92 21.52
N HIS A 29 -8.28 11.36 22.34
CA HIS A 29 -8.62 10.55 23.51
C HIS A 29 -9.50 9.33 23.21
N CYS A 30 -9.34 8.74 22.01
CA CYS A 30 -9.97 7.46 21.68
C CYS A 30 -9.16 6.29 22.26
N ASP A 31 -9.87 5.24 22.67
CA ASP A 31 -9.29 3.92 22.91
C ASP A 31 -9.14 3.23 21.55
N VAL A 32 -7.90 3.05 21.10
CA VAL A 32 -7.61 2.54 19.75
C VAL A 32 -7.14 1.11 19.81
N HIS A 33 -7.81 0.25 19.06
CA HIS A 33 -7.42 -1.13 18.83
C HIS A 33 -7.03 -1.34 17.38
N VAL A 34 -6.02 -2.18 17.13
CA VAL A 34 -5.56 -2.56 15.78
C VAL A 34 -5.74 -4.06 15.60
N ALA A 35 -6.51 -4.47 14.60
CA ALA A 35 -6.76 -5.87 14.28
C ALA A 35 -6.27 -6.18 12.85
N CYS A 36 -5.31 -7.10 12.72
CA CYS A 36 -4.75 -7.52 11.43
C CYS A 36 -3.88 -8.77 11.61
N ASN A 37 -3.38 -9.30 10.48
CA ASN A 37 -2.39 -10.36 10.52
C ASN A 37 -0.99 -9.77 10.72
N PHE A 38 -0.43 -9.92 11.93
CA PHE A 38 0.93 -9.50 12.26
C PHE A 38 1.98 -10.52 11.82
N VAL A 39 1.58 -11.76 11.57
CA VAL A 39 2.50 -12.88 11.31
C VAL A 39 2.72 -13.09 9.80
N GLN A 40 1.64 -13.16 9.03
CA GLN A 40 1.67 -13.57 7.62
C GLN A 40 1.21 -12.47 6.66
N GLY A 41 1.69 -12.57 5.40
CA GLY A 41 1.23 -11.70 4.31
C GLY A 41 1.80 -10.28 4.32
N ASN A 42 2.68 -9.93 5.25
CA ASN A 42 3.26 -8.60 5.36
C ASN A 42 4.28 -8.33 4.23
N ASN A 43 4.36 -7.08 3.77
CA ASN A 43 5.31 -6.63 2.73
C ASN A 43 6.64 -6.13 3.33
N THR A 44 6.85 -6.36 4.62
CA THR A 44 8.03 -5.91 5.36
C THR A 44 8.61 -7.07 6.17
N SER A 45 9.79 -6.87 6.78
CA SER A 45 10.44 -7.90 7.56
C SER A 45 9.71 -8.17 8.89
N PRO A 46 9.81 -9.38 9.46
CA PRO A 46 9.29 -9.69 10.78
C PRO A 46 9.83 -8.75 11.87
N GLN A 47 11.09 -8.34 11.77
CA GLN A 47 11.72 -7.39 12.69
C GLN A 47 11.00 -6.02 12.66
N ARG A 48 10.64 -5.51 11.45
CA ARG A 48 9.88 -4.25 11.34
C ARG A 48 8.49 -4.39 11.97
N ILE A 49 7.83 -5.56 11.80
CA ILE A 49 6.53 -5.80 12.42
C ILE A 49 6.63 -5.80 13.95
N ALA A 50 7.68 -6.41 14.52
CA ALA A 50 7.93 -6.38 15.97
C ALA A 50 8.14 -4.94 16.47
N VAL A 51 8.93 -4.13 15.76
CA VAL A 51 9.11 -2.71 16.06
C VAL A 51 7.76 -1.96 16.00
N PHE A 52 6.96 -2.20 14.97
CA PHE A 52 5.63 -1.61 14.83
C PHE A 52 4.70 -1.97 16.01
N GLN A 53 4.70 -3.22 16.46
CA GLN A 53 3.92 -3.62 17.65
C GLN A 53 4.38 -2.89 18.91
N ASN A 54 5.69 -2.70 19.10
CA ASN A 54 6.23 -1.90 20.21
C ASN A 54 5.84 -0.42 20.10
N GLU A 55 5.84 0.17 18.89
CA GLU A 55 5.36 1.53 18.64
C GLU A 55 3.87 1.67 19.01
N LEU A 56 3.04 0.68 18.66
CA LEU A 56 1.62 0.66 19.03
C LEU A 56 1.43 0.55 20.55
N ALA A 57 2.17 -0.34 21.20
CA ALA A 57 2.14 -0.50 22.67
C ALA A 57 2.55 0.79 23.39
N ALA A 58 3.59 1.48 22.91
CA ALA A 58 4.02 2.77 23.47
C ALA A 58 2.95 3.88 23.31
N LEU A 59 2.07 3.77 22.32
CA LEU A 59 0.91 4.66 22.13
C LEU A 59 -0.32 4.22 22.96
N GLY A 60 -0.24 3.13 23.71
CA GLY A 60 -1.38 2.56 24.43
C GLY A 60 -2.45 1.98 23.50
N VAL A 61 -2.05 1.41 22.37
CA VAL A 61 -2.93 0.77 21.39
C VAL A 61 -2.95 -0.73 21.62
N THR A 62 -4.14 -1.31 21.70
CA THR A 62 -4.33 -2.76 21.84
C THR A 62 -4.25 -3.46 20.49
N CYS A 63 -3.44 -4.52 20.38
CA CYS A 63 -3.27 -5.29 19.16
C CYS A 63 -4.03 -6.62 19.22
N HIS A 64 -4.76 -6.95 18.15
CA HIS A 64 -5.45 -8.22 17.97
C HIS A 64 -4.92 -8.96 16.75
N GLN A 65 -4.37 -10.16 16.94
CA GLN A 65 -4.00 -11.05 15.85
C GLN A 65 -5.26 -11.59 15.18
N ILE A 66 -5.40 -11.34 13.87
CA ILE A 66 -6.48 -11.91 13.05
C ILE A 66 -5.84 -12.52 11.80
N ASP A 67 -6.05 -13.80 11.56
CA ASP A 67 -5.34 -14.60 10.57
C ASP A 67 -5.87 -14.43 9.13
N PHE A 68 -6.23 -13.21 8.74
CA PHE A 68 -6.65 -12.93 7.37
C PHE A 68 -5.59 -13.33 6.35
N ALA A 69 -6.03 -14.00 5.27
CA ALA A 69 -5.25 -14.16 4.06
C ALA A 69 -5.33 -12.91 3.19
N ARG A 70 -4.25 -12.56 2.48
CA ARG A 70 -4.26 -11.44 1.51
C ARG A 70 -5.23 -11.68 0.36
N SER A 71 -5.34 -12.93 -0.09
CA SER A 71 -6.23 -13.31 -1.17
C SER A 71 -7.65 -13.56 -0.67
N PRO A 72 -8.68 -12.98 -1.30
CA PRO A 72 -10.08 -13.27 -0.96
C PRO A 72 -10.48 -14.73 -1.25
N PHE A 73 -9.72 -15.44 -2.07
CA PHE A 73 -10.01 -16.82 -2.46
C PHE A 73 -9.61 -17.87 -1.40
N HIS A 74 -8.87 -17.50 -0.37
CA HIS A 74 -8.57 -18.38 0.77
C HIS A 74 -9.76 -18.42 1.73
N LEU A 75 -10.89 -18.98 1.28
CA LEU A 75 -12.18 -18.89 1.96
C LEU A 75 -12.16 -19.45 3.38
N LEU A 76 -11.56 -20.63 3.58
CA LEU A 76 -11.50 -21.28 4.90
C LEU A 76 -10.67 -20.46 5.90
N GLN A 77 -9.51 -19.95 5.48
CA GLN A 77 -8.67 -19.10 6.32
C GLN A 77 -9.37 -17.80 6.67
N ASN A 78 -9.96 -17.12 5.69
CA ASN A 78 -10.68 -15.88 5.89
C ASN A 78 -11.96 -16.08 6.72
N HIS A 79 -12.60 -17.24 6.62
CA HIS A 79 -13.72 -17.57 7.50
C HIS A 79 -13.27 -17.74 8.98
N ARG A 80 -12.14 -18.42 9.22
CA ARG A 80 -11.57 -18.54 10.57
C ARG A 80 -11.20 -17.14 11.13
N ALA A 81 -10.54 -16.32 10.32
CA ALA A 81 -10.22 -14.93 10.68
C ALA A 81 -11.48 -14.10 11.00
N TYR A 82 -12.58 -14.31 10.28
CA TYR A 82 -13.86 -13.69 10.60
C TYR A 82 -14.43 -14.14 11.95
N GLN A 83 -14.27 -15.42 12.35
CA GLN A 83 -14.66 -15.86 13.69
C GLN A 83 -13.78 -15.21 14.77
N GLN A 84 -12.47 -15.07 14.53
CA GLN A 84 -11.56 -14.33 15.43
C GLN A 84 -12.01 -12.87 15.59
N LEU A 85 -12.32 -12.19 14.47
CA LEU A 85 -12.83 -10.82 14.51
C LEU A 85 -14.13 -10.73 15.34
N LYS A 86 -15.07 -11.66 15.15
CA LYS A 86 -16.29 -11.68 15.97
C LYS A 86 -16.01 -11.91 17.44
N ALA A 87 -15.00 -12.69 17.78
CA ALA A 87 -14.60 -12.90 19.19
C ALA A 87 -14.10 -11.59 19.81
N VAL A 88 -13.28 -10.82 19.08
CA VAL A 88 -12.83 -9.47 19.52
C VAL A 88 -14.03 -8.54 19.75
N LEU A 89 -14.99 -8.51 18.81
CA LEU A 89 -16.18 -7.65 18.91
C LEU A 89 -17.17 -8.08 20.01
N ARG A 90 -17.12 -9.33 20.48
CA ARG A 90 -17.90 -9.79 21.63
C ARG A 90 -17.24 -9.47 22.96
N ALA A 91 -15.91 -9.50 22.99
CA ALA A 91 -15.14 -9.24 24.21
C ALA A 91 -15.14 -7.75 24.58
N ASP A 92 -15.19 -6.88 23.57
CA ASP A 92 -15.12 -5.43 23.75
C ASP A 92 -16.22 -4.71 22.95
N ALA A 93 -16.81 -3.67 23.54
CA ALA A 93 -17.74 -2.79 22.85
C ALA A 93 -16.99 -1.72 22.04
N PHE A 94 -17.22 -1.66 20.74
CA PHE A 94 -16.62 -0.68 19.84
C PHE A 94 -17.67 0.34 19.37
N ASP A 95 -17.28 1.62 19.35
CA ASP A 95 -18.11 2.71 18.81
C ASP A 95 -17.98 2.85 17.29
N CYS A 96 -16.87 2.35 16.72
CA CYS A 96 -16.61 2.42 15.28
C CYS A 96 -15.58 1.39 14.85
N ILE A 97 -15.76 0.85 13.63
CA ILE A 97 -14.76 0.04 12.94
C ILE A 97 -14.28 0.81 11.72
N HIS A 98 -12.97 1.06 11.60
CA HIS A 98 -12.37 1.64 10.40
C HIS A 98 -11.63 0.56 9.62
N CYS A 99 -12.20 0.15 8.50
CA CYS A 99 -11.70 -0.93 7.66
C CYS A 99 -10.78 -0.42 6.55
N HIS A 100 -9.76 -1.22 6.24
CA HIS A 100 -8.85 -1.03 5.12
C HIS A 100 -8.65 -2.35 4.39
N THR A 101 -8.19 -2.30 3.12
CA THR A 101 -7.96 -3.46 2.26
C THR A 101 -9.25 -4.18 1.84
N PRO A 102 -9.26 -4.87 0.67
CA PRO A 102 -10.46 -5.56 0.21
C PRO A 102 -10.96 -6.63 1.17
N VAL A 103 -10.09 -7.54 1.63
CA VAL A 103 -10.48 -8.63 2.53
C VAL A 103 -10.90 -8.08 3.91
N GLY A 104 -10.07 -7.22 4.52
CA GLY A 104 -10.42 -6.57 5.80
C GLY A 104 -11.70 -5.74 5.69
N GLY A 105 -11.90 -5.06 4.54
CA GLY A 105 -13.11 -4.29 4.27
C GLY A 105 -14.37 -5.15 4.15
N ILE A 106 -14.30 -6.31 3.46
CA ILE A 106 -15.44 -7.22 3.33
C ILE A 106 -15.86 -7.74 4.71
N TYR A 107 -14.93 -8.37 5.43
CA TYR A 107 -15.25 -9.00 6.70
C TYR A 107 -15.52 -7.99 7.82
N GLY A 108 -14.85 -6.83 7.80
CA GLY A 108 -15.12 -5.75 8.74
C GLY A 108 -16.52 -5.16 8.57
N ARG A 109 -16.94 -4.83 7.35
CA ARG A 109 -18.30 -4.33 7.06
C ARG A 109 -19.37 -5.39 7.37
N GLN A 110 -19.06 -6.67 7.13
CA GLN A 110 -19.97 -7.75 7.50
C GLN A 110 -20.11 -7.89 9.01
N ALA A 111 -19.01 -7.83 9.74
CA ALA A 111 -19.02 -7.88 11.20
C ALA A 111 -19.71 -6.64 11.79
N ALA A 112 -19.38 -5.44 11.31
CA ALA A 112 -20.02 -4.19 11.72
C ALA A 112 -21.54 -4.26 11.60
N ALA A 113 -22.06 -4.75 10.47
CA ALA A 113 -23.49 -4.93 10.26
C ALA A 113 -24.11 -5.95 11.23
N ALA A 114 -23.40 -7.04 11.55
CA ALA A 114 -23.88 -8.07 12.46
C ALA A 114 -23.91 -7.60 13.93
N PHE A 115 -23.02 -6.69 14.33
CA PHE A 115 -22.92 -6.14 15.67
C PHE A 115 -23.53 -4.73 15.79
N GLN A 116 -24.11 -4.21 14.72
CA GLN A 116 -24.69 -2.86 14.64
C GLN A 116 -23.70 -1.74 15.01
N ILE A 117 -22.43 -1.91 14.64
CA ILE A 117 -21.36 -0.96 14.90
C ILE A 117 -21.18 -0.08 13.64
N PRO A 118 -21.11 1.26 13.77
CA PRO A 118 -20.79 2.15 12.67
C PRO A 118 -19.47 1.79 11.99
N VAL A 119 -19.43 1.82 10.64
CA VAL A 119 -18.25 1.42 9.89
C VAL A 119 -17.78 2.47 8.89
N ILE A 120 -16.49 2.76 8.93
CA ILE A 120 -15.76 3.54 7.94
C ILE A 120 -14.96 2.56 7.09
N TYR A 121 -14.99 2.71 5.78
CA TYR A 121 -14.13 1.94 4.87
C TYR A 121 -13.31 2.85 3.98
N THR A 122 -11.98 2.73 4.05
CA THR A 122 -11.07 3.42 3.14
C THR A 122 -10.66 2.49 2.01
N ALA A 123 -11.11 2.81 0.79
CA ALA A 123 -10.71 2.15 -0.45
C ALA A 123 -9.41 2.78 -0.96
N HIS A 124 -8.31 2.01 -0.96
CA HIS A 124 -7.01 2.42 -1.48
C HIS A 124 -6.88 2.26 -3.01
N GLY A 125 -7.99 2.16 -3.70
CA GLY A 125 -8.15 1.95 -5.13
C GLY A 125 -9.00 0.71 -5.41
N PHE A 126 -10.10 0.90 -6.17
CA PHE A 126 -10.92 -0.23 -6.58
C PHE A 126 -10.22 -1.06 -7.65
N HIS A 127 -10.47 -2.37 -7.66
CA HIS A 127 -9.94 -3.27 -8.68
C HIS A 127 -10.67 -3.14 -10.03
N PHE A 128 -11.80 -2.46 -10.06
CA PHE A 128 -12.62 -2.17 -11.24
C PHE A 128 -12.56 -0.67 -11.56
N PHE A 129 -11.90 -0.34 -12.65
CA PHE A 129 -11.60 1.01 -13.09
C PHE A 129 -11.67 1.11 -14.62
N GLN A 130 -11.60 2.30 -15.19
CA GLN A 130 -11.57 2.49 -16.63
C GLN A 130 -10.32 1.81 -17.23
N GLY A 131 -10.53 0.83 -18.12
CA GLY A 131 -9.45 0.00 -18.67
C GLY A 131 -9.09 -1.23 -17.84
N ALA A 132 -9.78 -1.50 -16.72
CA ALA A 132 -9.61 -2.76 -16.00
C ALA A 132 -10.17 -3.95 -16.80
N PRO A 133 -9.57 -5.14 -16.67
CA PRO A 133 -10.11 -6.35 -17.26
C PRO A 133 -11.57 -6.60 -16.85
N LEU A 134 -12.39 -7.11 -17.76
CA LEU A 134 -13.81 -7.38 -17.48
C LEU A 134 -14.04 -8.28 -16.26
N TRP A 135 -13.15 -9.22 -16.02
CA TRP A 135 -13.20 -10.09 -14.84
C TRP A 135 -13.15 -9.31 -13.51
N ASN A 136 -12.40 -8.21 -13.46
CA ASN A 136 -12.36 -7.36 -12.28
C ASN A 136 -13.72 -6.70 -12.02
N TRP A 137 -14.42 -6.31 -13.08
CA TRP A 137 -15.76 -5.75 -12.99
C TRP A 137 -16.79 -6.79 -12.55
N LEU A 138 -16.73 -7.98 -13.12
CA LEU A 138 -17.68 -9.06 -12.79
C LEU A 138 -17.50 -9.58 -11.36
N LEU A 139 -16.24 -9.62 -10.88
CA LEU A 139 -15.94 -10.21 -9.58
C LEU A 139 -15.98 -9.19 -8.44
N PHE A 140 -15.29 -8.05 -8.58
CA PHE A 140 -15.11 -7.13 -7.46
C PHE A 140 -16.19 -6.05 -7.37
N TYR A 141 -16.74 -5.59 -8.48
CA TYR A 141 -17.75 -4.52 -8.45
C TYR A 141 -19.04 -4.93 -7.74
N PRO A 142 -19.65 -6.09 -8.00
CA PRO A 142 -20.86 -6.50 -7.29
C PRO A 142 -20.63 -6.64 -5.78
N VAL A 143 -19.47 -7.17 -5.38
CA VAL A 143 -19.09 -7.34 -3.98
C VAL A 143 -18.96 -5.97 -3.30
N GLU A 144 -18.20 -5.05 -3.89
CA GLU A 144 -18.04 -3.70 -3.33
C GLU A 144 -19.37 -2.93 -3.29
N LYS A 145 -20.19 -3.04 -4.32
CA LYS A 145 -21.52 -2.44 -4.36
C LYS A 145 -22.48 -2.98 -3.29
N TYR A 146 -22.41 -4.28 -3.02
CA TYR A 146 -23.19 -4.90 -1.94
C TYR A 146 -22.76 -4.39 -0.56
N TYR A 147 -21.44 -4.39 -0.29
CA TYR A 147 -20.92 -3.96 1.01
C TYR A 147 -20.95 -2.44 1.20
N ALA A 148 -20.99 -1.65 0.13
CA ALA A 148 -21.18 -0.21 0.24
C ALA A 148 -22.50 0.14 0.96
N ARG A 149 -23.58 -0.63 0.75
CA ARG A 149 -24.86 -0.44 1.46
C ARG A 149 -24.77 -0.65 2.97
N LYS A 150 -23.70 -1.34 3.44
CA LYS A 150 -23.41 -1.60 4.86
C LYS A 150 -22.33 -0.66 5.39
N THR A 151 -22.02 0.40 4.66
CA THR A 151 -20.92 1.31 4.97
C THR A 151 -21.48 2.67 5.35
N ASP A 152 -21.18 3.16 6.54
CA ASP A 152 -21.59 4.48 6.99
C ASP A 152 -20.79 5.57 6.27
N VAL A 153 -19.45 5.43 6.23
CA VAL A 153 -18.58 6.35 5.50
C VAL A 153 -17.64 5.58 4.60
N LEU A 154 -17.75 5.79 3.28
CA LEU A 154 -16.83 5.26 2.28
C LEU A 154 -15.83 6.37 1.90
N ILE A 155 -14.56 6.15 2.24
CA ILE A 155 -13.47 7.06 1.89
C ILE A 155 -12.76 6.54 0.63
N THR A 156 -12.60 7.40 -0.36
CA THR A 156 -11.81 7.14 -1.58
C THR A 156 -10.63 8.09 -1.66
N ILE A 157 -9.56 7.70 -2.34
CA ILE A 157 -8.29 8.45 -2.41
C ILE A 157 -8.00 9.02 -3.81
N ASN A 158 -8.88 8.80 -4.77
CA ASN A 158 -8.79 9.35 -6.13
C ASN A 158 -10.18 9.75 -6.64
N SER A 159 -10.21 10.58 -7.69
CA SER A 159 -11.46 11.13 -8.25
C SER A 159 -12.28 10.07 -8.98
N GLU A 160 -11.65 9.14 -9.71
CA GLU A 160 -12.37 8.10 -10.46
C GLU A 160 -13.21 7.21 -9.53
N ASP A 161 -12.58 6.75 -8.44
CA ASP A 161 -13.25 5.91 -7.44
C ASP A 161 -14.32 6.69 -6.68
N TYR A 162 -14.08 7.98 -6.39
CA TYR A 162 -15.04 8.87 -5.76
C TYR A 162 -16.29 9.04 -6.62
N ASP A 163 -16.13 9.43 -7.88
CA ASP A 163 -17.24 9.65 -8.80
C ASP A 163 -18.09 8.38 -9.00
N ARG A 164 -17.40 7.24 -9.05
CA ARG A 164 -18.08 5.93 -9.14
C ARG A 164 -18.80 5.59 -7.85
N ALA A 165 -18.19 5.83 -6.70
CA ALA A 165 -18.81 5.57 -5.40
C ALA A 165 -20.07 6.41 -5.21
N VAL A 166 -20.02 7.70 -5.52
CA VAL A 166 -21.17 8.61 -5.43
C VAL A 166 -22.30 8.19 -6.38
N ARG A 167 -21.97 7.85 -7.64
CA ARG A 167 -23.00 7.59 -8.66
C ARG A 167 -23.57 6.18 -8.62
N LYS A 168 -22.81 5.18 -8.15
CA LYS A 168 -23.13 3.75 -8.36
C LYS A 168 -23.12 2.91 -7.10
N MET A 169 -22.60 3.41 -5.98
CA MET A 169 -22.55 2.72 -4.70
C MET A 169 -23.48 3.43 -3.71
N HIS A 170 -24.01 2.70 -2.74
CA HIS A 170 -25.02 3.24 -1.82
C HIS A 170 -24.50 3.25 -0.38
N ALA A 171 -23.27 3.77 -0.16
CA ALA A 171 -22.80 4.09 1.18
C ALA A 171 -23.61 5.29 1.73
N LYS A 172 -23.77 5.37 3.04
CA LYS A 172 -24.52 6.50 3.64
C LYS A 172 -23.83 7.84 3.35
N GLN A 173 -22.50 7.84 3.39
CA GLN A 173 -21.69 9.01 3.03
C GLN A 173 -20.48 8.55 2.20
N VAL A 174 -20.14 9.32 1.18
CA VAL A 174 -18.90 9.11 0.38
C VAL A 174 -18.03 10.35 0.53
N VAL A 175 -16.77 10.15 0.88
CA VAL A 175 -15.78 11.20 1.10
C VAL A 175 -14.57 10.94 0.23
N ARG A 176 -14.02 11.98 -0.38
CA ARG A 176 -12.72 11.92 -1.06
C ARG A 176 -11.66 12.61 -0.22
N ILE A 177 -10.55 11.95 0.01
CA ILE A 177 -9.35 12.54 0.60
C ILE A 177 -8.20 12.51 -0.44
N PRO A 178 -7.24 13.43 -0.36
CA PRO A 178 -6.12 13.49 -1.30
C PRO A 178 -5.08 12.36 -1.09
N GLY A 179 -5.41 11.36 -0.31
CA GLY A 179 -4.58 10.21 0.01
C GLY A 179 -4.05 10.21 1.44
N VAL A 180 -3.09 9.34 1.71
CA VAL A 180 -2.52 9.16 3.06
C VAL A 180 -1.40 10.14 3.40
N GLY A 181 -0.98 10.97 2.44
CA GLY A 181 0.06 11.99 2.61
C GLY A 181 1.48 11.44 2.62
N LEU A 182 2.43 12.35 2.49
CA LEU A 182 3.86 12.12 2.66
C LEU A 182 4.39 12.92 3.85
N LYS A 183 5.44 12.43 4.48
CA LYS A 183 6.23 13.18 5.47
C LYS A 183 7.44 13.82 4.74
N PRO A 184 7.35 15.07 4.27
CA PRO A 184 8.41 15.67 3.45
C PRO A 184 9.75 15.69 4.17
N GLY A 185 9.76 15.86 5.49
CA GLY A 185 10.99 15.86 6.29
C GLY A 185 11.81 14.58 6.20
N LYS A 186 11.17 13.43 5.91
CA LYS A 186 11.87 12.14 5.72
C LYS A 186 12.76 12.13 4.48
N TYR A 187 12.42 12.93 3.47
CA TYR A 187 13.10 12.93 2.17
C TYR A 187 13.90 14.22 1.93
N ARG A 188 13.98 15.10 2.94
CA ARG A 188 14.62 16.43 2.79
C ARG A 188 16.14 16.36 2.81
N PHE A 189 16.69 15.40 3.55
CA PHE A 189 18.14 15.29 3.73
C PHE A 189 18.59 13.86 3.48
N ALA A 190 19.61 13.69 2.66
CA ALA A 190 20.34 12.45 2.51
C ALA A 190 21.36 12.29 3.63
N SER A 191 21.69 11.06 3.98
CA SER A 191 22.75 10.74 4.95
C SER A 191 24.12 10.60 4.28
N ARG A 192 24.15 10.36 2.97
CA ARG A 192 25.34 10.26 2.13
C ARG A 192 25.30 11.28 1.00
N SER A 193 26.48 11.73 0.56
CA SER A 193 26.58 12.60 -0.62
C SER A 193 26.19 11.85 -1.91
N ARG A 194 25.92 12.63 -2.96
CA ARG A 194 25.63 12.12 -4.29
C ARG A 194 26.80 11.28 -4.84
N GLU A 195 28.02 11.76 -4.63
CA GLU A 195 29.26 11.16 -5.07
C GLU A 195 29.48 9.81 -4.37
N GLU A 196 29.38 9.77 -3.04
CA GLU A 196 29.49 8.53 -2.25
C GLU A 196 28.49 7.45 -2.66
N VAL A 197 27.25 7.84 -2.95
CA VAL A 197 26.22 6.87 -3.41
C VAL A 197 26.52 6.36 -4.81
N ARG A 198 26.96 7.22 -5.71
CA ARG A 198 27.31 6.85 -7.10
C ARG A 198 28.56 5.95 -7.14
N GLU A 199 29.58 6.27 -6.37
CA GLU A 199 30.78 5.45 -6.21
C GLU A 199 30.43 4.07 -5.65
N ALA A 200 29.65 4.00 -4.57
CA ALA A 200 29.20 2.74 -3.99
C ALA A 200 28.35 1.88 -4.94
N LEU A 201 27.76 2.48 -5.94
CA LEU A 201 27.03 1.81 -7.02
C LEU A 201 27.87 1.65 -8.29
N ASP A 202 29.15 2.01 -8.29
CA ASP A 202 30.03 1.98 -9.46
C ASP A 202 29.35 2.63 -10.67
N LEU A 203 28.88 3.88 -10.49
CA LEU A 203 28.22 4.70 -11.50
C LEU A 203 29.10 5.90 -11.85
N PRO A 204 29.24 6.28 -13.15
CA PRO A 204 29.93 7.49 -13.53
C PRO A 204 29.31 8.74 -12.89
N LEU A 205 30.12 9.67 -12.45
CA LEU A 205 29.64 10.90 -11.81
C LEU A 205 28.89 11.82 -12.77
N ASP A 206 29.24 11.79 -14.06
CA ASP A 206 28.64 12.55 -15.16
C ASP A 206 27.43 11.87 -15.80
N ALA A 207 27.11 10.64 -15.37
CA ALA A 207 25.95 9.91 -15.85
C ALA A 207 24.63 10.58 -15.43
N ILE A 208 23.63 10.50 -16.32
CA ILE A 208 22.24 10.83 -15.99
C ILE A 208 21.61 9.60 -15.33
N LEU A 209 21.39 9.70 -14.02
CA LEU A 209 20.86 8.59 -13.21
C LEU A 209 19.35 8.66 -13.08
N LEU A 210 18.67 7.68 -13.67
CA LEU A 210 17.25 7.45 -13.52
C LEU A 210 17.00 6.52 -12.33
N ILE A 211 15.94 6.76 -11.58
CA ILE A 211 15.52 5.89 -10.47
C ILE A 211 14.02 5.59 -10.53
N SER A 212 13.65 4.34 -10.22
CA SER A 212 12.29 3.96 -9.85
C SER A 212 12.29 3.24 -8.51
N VAL A 213 11.28 3.53 -7.70
CA VAL A 213 11.07 2.90 -6.39
C VAL A 213 9.70 2.27 -6.34
N GLY A 214 9.63 0.96 -6.08
CA GLY A 214 8.37 0.25 -5.97
C GLY A 214 8.46 -1.24 -6.32
N GLU A 215 7.33 -1.93 -6.23
CA GLU A 215 7.25 -3.34 -6.59
C GLU A 215 7.53 -3.56 -8.08
N LEU A 216 8.34 -4.56 -8.41
CA LEU A 216 8.66 -4.91 -9.80
C LEU A 216 7.55 -5.81 -10.38
N ASN A 217 6.50 -5.19 -10.89
CA ASN A 217 5.35 -5.85 -11.47
C ASN A 217 4.90 -5.17 -12.79
N ARG A 218 4.00 -5.83 -13.52
CA ARG A 218 3.49 -5.34 -14.81
C ARG A 218 2.79 -3.99 -14.75
N ASN A 219 2.19 -3.65 -13.60
CA ASN A 219 1.50 -2.39 -13.42
C ASN A 219 2.49 -1.22 -13.29
N LYS A 220 3.60 -1.42 -12.60
CA LYS A 220 4.67 -0.40 -12.45
C LYS A 220 5.42 -0.13 -13.75
N ASN A 221 5.36 -1.06 -14.73
CA ASN A 221 5.72 -0.86 -16.13
C ASN A 221 7.16 -0.36 -16.37
N HIS A 222 8.10 -0.76 -15.52
CA HIS A 222 9.51 -0.35 -15.61
C HIS A 222 10.16 -0.63 -16.96
N ARG A 223 9.66 -1.65 -17.70
CA ARG A 223 10.13 -2.01 -19.03
C ARG A 223 10.14 -0.84 -20.02
N VAL A 224 9.20 0.11 -19.91
CA VAL A 224 9.11 1.23 -20.86
C VAL A 224 10.31 2.17 -20.72
N ILE A 225 10.87 2.30 -19.51
CA ILE A 225 12.09 3.11 -19.31
C ILE A 225 13.30 2.44 -19.95
N ILE A 226 13.47 1.11 -19.78
CA ILE A 226 14.56 0.34 -20.40
C ILE A 226 14.46 0.44 -21.93
N GLN A 227 13.25 0.30 -22.49
CA GLN A 227 13.00 0.45 -23.93
C GLN A 227 13.29 1.88 -24.44
N ALA A 228 12.97 2.89 -23.65
CA ALA A 228 13.27 4.29 -23.99
C ALA A 228 14.79 4.54 -23.98
N MET A 229 15.52 4.01 -22.99
CA MET A 229 16.99 4.11 -22.95
C MET A 229 17.65 3.49 -24.19
N ALA A 230 17.15 2.35 -24.67
CA ALA A 230 17.66 1.71 -25.89
C ALA A 230 17.49 2.57 -27.16
N ARG A 231 16.54 3.51 -27.15
CA ARG A 231 16.32 4.47 -28.26
C ARG A 231 17.19 5.71 -28.16
N LEU A 232 17.93 5.87 -27.06
CA LEU A 232 18.76 7.04 -26.77
C LEU A 232 20.21 6.59 -26.42
N PRO A 233 20.86 5.79 -27.28
CA PRO A 233 22.16 5.19 -26.96
C PRO A 233 23.28 6.23 -26.79
N GLN A 234 23.12 7.43 -27.37
CA GLN A 234 24.05 8.56 -27.30
C GLN A 234 24.06 9.24 -25.93
N LEU A 235 23.03 9.04 -25.09
CA LEU A 235 22.98 9.64 -23.77
C LEU A 235 23.59 8.71 -22.71
N PRO A 236 24.34 9.23 -21.74
CA PRO A 236 24.94 8.45 -20.65
C PRO A 236 23.89 8.11 -19.58
N LEU A 237 22.80 7.45 -19.99
CA LEU A 237 21.69 7.08 -19.11
C LEU A 237 22.02 5.82 -18.32
N TYR A 238 21.83 5.88 -17.02
CA TYR A 238 21.85 4.74 -16.10
C TYR A 238 20.50 4.66 -15.38
N TYR A 239 20.04 3.46 -15.08
CA TYR A 239 18.76 3.26 -14.44
C TYR A 239 18.86 2.29 -13.25
N ILE A 240 18.46 2.74 -12.07
CA ILE A 240 18.38 1.92 -10.86
C ILE A 240 16.92 1.66 -10.48
N LEU A 241 16.63 0.40 -10.13
CA LEU A 241 15.31 -0.05 -9.69
C LEU A 241 15.39 -0.53 -8.24
N CYS A 242 14.69 0.15 -7.36
CA CYS A 242 14.61 -0.18 -5.94
C CYS A 242 13.28 -0.87 -5.64
N GLY A 243 13.31 -2.18 -5.47
CA GLY A 243 12.14 -3.00 -5.16
C GLY A 243 12.34 -4.47 -5.48
N LYS A 244 11.37 -5.28 -5.06
CA LYS A 244 11.28 -6.71 -5.39
C LYS A 244 9.99 -6.97 -6.15
N GLY A 245 9.93 -8.05 -6.92
CA GLY A 245 8.71 -8.44 -7.61
C GLY A 245 8.96 -9.46 -8.71
N LYS A 246 7.88 -9.98 -9.27
CA LYS A 246 7.89 -11.07 -10.25
C LYS A 246 8.49 -10.69 -11.63
N GLU A 247 8.60 -9.39 -11.91
CA GLU A 247 9.17 -8.89 -13.17
C GLU A 247 10.70 -8.67 -13.09
N ALA A 248 11.35 -8.93 -11.95
CA ALA A 248 12.79 -8.65 -11.79
C ALA A 248 13.64 -9.37 -12.83
N GLU A 249 13.44 -10.68 -12.99
CA GLU A 249 14.15 -11.53 -13.96
C GLU A 249 13.87 -11.06 -15.40
N PHE A 250 12.60 -10.87 -15.75
CA PHE A 250 12.21 -10.35 -17.07
C PHE A 250 12.86 -8.99 -17.39
N LEU A 251 12.93 -8.07 -16.42
CA LEU A 251 13.56 -6.75 -16.62
C LEU A 251 15.07 -6.86 -16.83
N GLN A 252 15.70 -7.82 -16.19
CA GLN A 252 17.13 -8.10 -16.36
C GLN A 252 17.43 -8.70 -17.73
N GLU A 253 16.63 -9.67 -18.18
CA GLU A 253 16.70 -10.26 -19.53
C GLU A 253 16.44 -9.20 -20.62
N LEU A 254 15.45 -8.32 -20.40
CA LEU A 254 15.17 -7.22 -21.33
C LEU A 254 16.35 -6.25 -21.45
N ALA A 255 16.96 -5.88 -20.31
CA ALA A 255 18.16 -5.04 -20.34
C ALA A 255 19.32 -5.70 -21.09
N GLN A 256 19.50 -7.01 -20.90
CA GLN A 256 20.51 -7.79 -21.61
C GLN A 256 20.24 -7.84 -23.12
N SER A 257 19.01 -8.12 -23.52
CA SER A 257 18.63 -8.20 -24.96
C SER A 257 18.77 -6.86 -25.70
N LEU A 258 18.72 -5.75 -24.96
CA LEU A 258 18.89 -4.38 -25.47
C LEU A 258 20.32 -3.81 -25.27
N HIS A 259 21.28 -4.66 -24.88
CA HIS A 259 22.67 -4.29 -24.61
C HIS A 259 22.85 -3.21 -23.53
N LEU A 260 21.96 -3.20 -22.52
CA LEU A 260 21.93 -2.24 -21.40
C LEU A 260 22.32 -2.86 -20.06
N SER A 261 22.87 -4.09 -20.02
CA SER A 261 23.19 -4.82 -18.78
C SER A 261 24.06 -4.02 -17.81
N ASN A 262 25.00 -3.21 -18.30
CA ASN A 262 25.87 -2.37 -17.50
C ASN A 262 25.25 -1.04 -17.08
N ARG A 263 24.09 -0.67 -17.66
CA ARG A 263 23.40 0.60 -17.42
C ARG A 263 22.10 0.45 -16.64
N VAL A 264 21.57 -0.77 -16.48
CA VAL A 264 20.34 -1.05 -15.72
C VAL A 264 20.67 -1.93 -14.53
N ARG A 265 20.35 -1.50 -13.32
CA ARG A 265 20.65 -2.23 -12.08
C ARG A 265 19.40 -2.41 -11.23
N ILE A 266 19.10 -3.65 -10.88
CA ILE A 266 18.01 -4.00 -9.97
C ILE A 266 18.61 -4.18 -8.57
N LEU A 267 18.38 -3.19 -7.69
CA LEU A 267 18.99 -3.13 -6.37
C LEU A 267 18.22 -3.93 -5.30
N GLY A 268 17.06 -4.49 -5.67
CA GLY A 268 16.19 -5.15 -4.70
C GLY A 268 15.56 -4.17 -3.69
N TYR A 269 15.14 -4.67 -2.54
CA TYR A 269 14.59 -3.84 -1.48
C TYR A 269 15.69 -3.04 -0.78
N ARG A 270 15.54 -1.72 -0.73
CA ARG A 270 16.52 -0.79 -0.15
C ARG A 270 15.90 -0.01 1.01
N GLN A 271 16.69 0.25 2.05
CA GLN A 271 16.30 1.12 3.18
C GLN A 271 16.81 2.55 3.01
N ASP A 272 17.88 2.74 2.25
CA ASP A 272 18.54 3.99 1.94
C ASP A 272 17.96 4.69 0.69
N VAL A 273 16.65 4.53 0.46
CA VAL A 273 15.97 5.11 -0.71
C VAL A 273 16.12 6.63 -0.76
N CYS A 274 16.19 7.30 0.38
CA CYS A 274 16.40 8.73 0.44
C CYS A 274 17.74 9.14 -0.21
N ASP A 275 18.83 8.46 0.14
CA ASP A 275 20.16 8.72 -0.42
C ASP A 275 20.19 8.43 -1.93
N LEU A 276 19.54 7.31 -2.36
CA LEU A 276 19.42 6.96 -3.77
C LEU A 276 18.63 7.99 -4.57
N LEU A 277 17.56 8.56 -4.01
CA LEU A 277 16.79 9.63 -4.65
C LEU A 277 17.62 10.90 -4.80
N HIS A 278 18.37 11.29 -3.78
CA HIS A 278 19.25 12.47 -3.82
C HIS A 278 20.43 12.29 -4.79
N ALA A 279 20.91 11.06 -4.96
CA ALA A 279 21.97 10.75 -5.93
C ALA A 279 21.48 10.72 -7.38
N SER A 280 20.17 10.64 -7.62
CA SER A 280 19.55 10.52 -8.93
C SER A 280 19.17 11.86 -9.53
N ASP A 281 19.07 11.91 -10.87
CA ASP A 281 18.69 13.11 -11.62
C ASP A 281 17.19 13.11 -11.95
N ILE A 282 16.62 11.92 -12.24
CA ILE A 282 15.24 11.78 -12.70
C ILE A 282 14.56 10.63 -11.96
N PHE A 283 13.44 10.94 -11.30
CA PHE A 283 12.54 9.92 -10.76
C PHE A 283 11.56 9.46 -11.84
N CYS A 284 11.61 8.17 -12.20
CA CYS A 284 10.74 7.57 -13.19
C CYS A 284 9.58 6.84 -12.53
N PHE A 285 8.34 7.23 -12.85
CA PHE A 285 7.13 6.63 -12.33
C PHE A 285 6.17 6.20 -13.46
N PRO A 286 6.55 5.16 -14.25
CA PRO A 286 5.85 4.77 -15.47
C PRO A 286 4.63 3.87 -15.24
N SER A 287 4.09 3.85 -14.03
CA SER A 287 2.95 3.01 -13.67
C SER A 287 1.76 3.21 -14.61
N LYS A 288 1.15 2.12 -15.04
CA LYS A 288 -0.06 2.17 -15.86
C LYS A 288 -1.25 2.72 -15.07
N ARG A 289 -1.30 2.41 -13.79
CA ARG A 289 -2.30 2.92 -12.85
C ARG A 289 -1.77 2.92 -11.42
N GLU A 290 -2.22 3.91 -10.67
CA GLU A 290 -2.07 3.99 -9.21
C GLU A 290 -3.41 4.34 -8.56
N GLY A 291 -3.63 3.82 -7.36
CA GLY A 291 -4.72 4.28 -6.50
C GLY A 291 -4.43 5.71 -6.03
N LEU A 292 -3.20 5.92 -5.58
CA LEU A 292 -2.54 7.20 -5.37
C LEU A 292 -1.04 6.95 -5.55
N GLY A 293 -0.40 7.66 -6.47
CA GLY A 293 1.06 7.69 -6.61
C GLY A 293 1.66 8.52 -5.47
N MET A 294 2.42 7.86 -4.59
CA MET A 294 3.20 8.53 -3.54
C MET A 294 4.66 8.50 -3.90
#